data_18ae906cadf7efdf0a591bb2571e34ed
#
_entry.id   18ae906cadf7efdf0a591bb2571e34ed
#
_cell.length_a   1.000
_cell.length_b   1.000
_cell.length_c   1.000
_cell.angle_alpha   90.00
_cell.angle_beta   90.00
_cell.angle_gamma   90.00
#
_symmetry.space_group_name_H-M   'P 1'
#
loop_
_entity.id
_entity.type
_entity.pdbx_description
1 polymer ?
#
loop_
_entity_poly.entity_id
_entity_poly.type
_entity_poly.pdbx_seq_one_letter_code
_entity_poly.pdbx_strand_id
1 'polypeptide(L)'
;RRSSDLIWLGYGVHGNESSGPNASVQVAHHLLTSTDAEVQDWLKNAVILIQPSLNPDGLERFATWANMHKGKSPVADPQSREHIEPWPNGRPNHYWFDLNRDWLPLEHPESRARIAQFYKWRPAVVGDFHEMGPNSTFFFQPGIPTRTYPLTPTANQQLTAKIADYHAAAFDKKGRLYYTE
;
A
#
# COMPACT_ATOMS: atom_id res chain seq x y z
N ARG A 1 23.19 -8.53 16.29
CA ARG A 1 23.43 -7.35 15.39
C ARG A 1 22.61 -7.60 14.13
N ARG A 2 21.73 -6.67 13.77
CA ARG A 2 21.16 -6.68 12.43
C ARG A 2 22.25 -6.26 11.47
N SER A 3 22.53 -7.06 10.48
CA SER A 3 23.51 -6.78 9.45
C SER A 3 22.92 -5.95 8.29
N SER A 4 21.59 -5.78 8.26
CA SER A 4 20.86 -5.10 7.19
C SER A 4 19.65 -4.37 7.74
N ASP A 5 19.26 -3.28 7.10
CA ASP A 5 18.00 -2.59 7.36
C ASP A 5 16.82 -3.42 6.84
N LEU A 6 15.68 -3.29 7.52
CA LEU A 6 14.45 -3.99 7.16
C LEU A 6 13.42 -2.99 6.65
N ILE A 7 12.91 -3.26 5.44
CA ILE A 7 11.86 -2.48 4.81
C ILE A 7 10.66 -3.41 4.63
N TRP A 8 9.48 -2.98 5.04
CA TRP A 8 8.23 -3.70 4.82
C TRP A 8 7.38 -2.94 3.84
N LEU A 9 6.98 -3.60 2.76
CA LEU A 9 6.05 -3.10 1.75
C LEU A 9 4.73 -3.85 1.90
N GLY A 10 3.73 -3.20 2.51
CA GLY A 10 2.40 -3.76 2.76
C GLY A 10 1.37 -3.23 1.76
N TYR A 11 0.65 -4.15 1.12
CA TYR A 11 -0.34 -3.84 0.11
C TYR A 11 -1.70 -4.45 0.47
N GLY A 12 -2.77 -3.84 -0.05
CA GLY A 12 -4.09 -4.45 -0.07
C GLY A 12 -4.73 -4.66 1.31
N VAL A 13 -4.60 -3.71 2.23
CA VAL A 13 -5.40 -3.71 3.47
C VAL A 13 -6.89 -3.52 3.13
N HIS A 14 -7.19 -2.75 2.08
CA HIS A 14 -8.51 -2.71 1.47
C HIS A 14 -8.48 -3.52 0.18
N GLY A 15 -9.36 -4.51 0.06
CA GLY A 15 -9.32 -5.44 -1.06
C GLY A 15 -9.72 -4.84 -2.40
N ASN A 16 -10.55 -3.79 -2.41
CA ASN A 16 -10.93 -3.08 -3.63
C ASN A 16 -9.90 -2.04 -4.11
N GLU A 17 -8.79 -1.90 -3.40
CA GLU A 17 -7.66 -1.09 -3.82
C GLU A 17 -6.62 -2.00 -4.53
N SER A 18 -6.99 -2.55 -5.68
CA SER A 18 -6.34 -3.69 -6.31
C SER A 18 -5.04 -3.37 -7.04
N SER A 19 -4.75 -2.09 -7.35
CA SER A 19 -3.51 -1.71 -8.06
C SER A 19 -2.26 -1.96 -7.21
N GLY A 20 -2.36 -1.79 -5.88
CA GLY A 20 -1.27 -2.10 -4.96
C GLY A 20 -0.86 -3.59 -5.00
N PRO A 21 -1.76 -4.55 -4.76
CA PRO A 21 -1.50 -5.97 -4.93
C PRO A 21 -0.91 -6.35 -6.29
N ASN A 22 -1.45 -5.81 -7.38
CA ASN A 22 -0.90 -6.03 -8.72
C ASN A 22 0.52 -5.47 -8.88
N ALA A 23 0.78 -4.26 -8.36
CA ALA A 23 2.10 -3.65 -8.40
C ALA A 23 3.12 -4.44 -7.56
N SER A 24 2.71 -5.05 -6.45
CA SER A 24 3.60 -5.82 -5.59
C SER A 24 4.30 -6.96 -6.31
N VAL A 25 3.60 -7.62 -7.24
CA VAL A 25 4.17 -8.69 -8.08
C VAL A 25 5.24 -8.14 -9.02
N GLN A 26 4.99 -6.97 -9.62
CA GLN A 26 5.96 -6.31 -10.51
C GLN A 26 7.18 -5.83 -9.72
N VAL A 27 6.97 -5.28 -8.52
CA VAL A 27 8.07 -4.88 -7.61
C VAL A 27 8.92 -6.08 -7.23
N ALA A 28 8.31 -7.19 -6.83
CA ALA A 28 9.02 -8.43 -6.51
C ALA A 28 9.82 -8.95 -7.71
N HIS A 29 9.20 -8.98 -8.90
CA HIS A 29 9.89 -9.39 -10.12
C HIS A 29 11.07 -8.46 -10.43
N HIS A 30 10.89 -7.15 -10.35
CA HIS A 30 11.96 -6.18 -10.61
C HIS A 30 13.13 -6.37 -9.64
N LEU A 31 12.87 -6.50 -8.35
CA LEU A 31 13.91 -6.73 -7.34
C LEU A 31 14.69 -8.04 -7.59
N LEU A 32 14.01 -9.09 -8.03
CA LEU A 32 14.62 -10.41 -8.26
C LEU A 32 15.41 -10.52 -9.57
N THR A 33 15.03 -9.75 -10.59
CA THR A 33 15.58 -9.91 -11.95
C THR A 33 16.43 -8.74 -12.43
N SER A 34 16.37 -7.58 -11.76
CA SER A 34 17.15 -6.41 -12.16
C SER A 34 18.64 -6.66 -12.04
N THR A 35 19.38 -6.27 -13.08
CA THR A 35 20.83 -6.22 -13.09
C THR A 35 21.38 -4.81 -12.82
N ASP A 36 20.48 -3.86 -12.52
CA ASP A 36 20.84 -2.50 -12.18
C ASP A 36 21.70 -2.47 -10.90
N ALA A 37 22.84 -1.81 -10.95
CA ALA A 37 23.79 -1.74 -9.86
C ALA A 37 23.19 -1.12 -8.58
N GLU A 38 22.27 -0.16 -8.74
CA GLU A 38 21.58 0.47 -7.62
C GLU A 38 20.64 -0.53 -6.92
N VAL A 39 19.86 -1.30 -7.68
CA VAL A 39 18.97 -2.34 -7.13
C VAL A 39 19.79 -3.44 -6.45
N GLN A 40 20.91 -3.84 -7.04
CA GLN A 40 21.79 -4.83 -6.43
C GLN A 40 22.42 -4.31 -5.13
N ASP A 41 22.71 -3.03 -5.04
CA ASP A 41 23.22 -2.40 -3.81
C ASP A 41 22.14 -2.36 -2.71
N TRP A 42 20.89 -2.03 -3.04
CA TRP A 42 19.78 -2.12 -2.08
C TRP A 42 19.65 -3.52 -1.48
N LEU A 43 19.69 -4.56 -2.33
CA LEU A 43 19.53 -5.96 -1.88
C LEU A 43 20.71 -6.48 -1.05
N LYS A 44 21.89 -5.87 -1.18
CA LYS A 44 23.04 -6.18 -0.30
C LYS A 44 22.90 -5.56 1.08
N ASN A 45 22.26 -4.38 1.16
CA ASN A 45 22.23 -3.56 2.38
C ASN A 45 20.89 -3.65 3.13
N ALA A 46 19.82 -4.11 2.48
CA ALA A 46 18.49 -4.20 3.07
C ALA A 46 17.82 -5.56 2.87
N VAL A 47 16.97 -5.93 3.80
CA VAL A 47 15.99 -7.01 3.64
C VAL A 47 14.63 -6.40 3.35
N ILE A 48 14.04 -6.76 2.22
CA ILE A 48 12.74 -6.23 1.79
C ILE A 48 11.68 -7.30 2.04
N LEU A 49 10.72 -6.99 2.90
CA LEU A 49 9.55 -7.83 3.17
C LEU A 49 8.39 -7.33 2.31
N ILE A 50 7.82 -8.18 1.49
CA ILE A 50 6.67 -7.85 0.66
C ILE A 50 5.46 -8.61 1.17
N GLN A 51 4.42 -7.89 1.54
CA GLN A 51 3.09 -8.42 1.86
C GLN A 51 2.14 -8.04 0.73
N PRO A 52 1.87 -8.93 -0.24
CA PRO A 52 1.17 -8.57 -1.47
C PRO A 52 -0.31 -8.26 -1.27
N SER A 53 -0.95 -8.88 -0.29
CA SER A 53 -2.32 -8.54 0.12
C SER A 53 -2.53 -8.91 1.58
N LEU A 54 -2.97 -7.96 2.39
CA LEU A 54 -3.41 -8.22 3.76
C LEU A 54 -4.84 -8.75 3.80
N ASN A 55 -5.66 -8.34 2.84
CA ASN A 55 -7.09 -8.65 2.76
C ASN A 55 -7.42 -9.44 1.48
N PRO A 56 -7.03 -10.73 1.42
CA PRO A 56 -7.28 -11.54 0.24
C PRO A 56 -8.79 -11.78 -0.01
N ASP A 57 -9.60 -11.89 1.04
CA ASP A 57 -11.05 -12.08 0.91
C ASP A 57 -11.74 -10.87 0.29
N GLY A 58 -11.35 -9.66 0.71
CA GLY A 58 -11.84 -8.43 0.11
C GLY A 58 -11.39 -8.26 -1.34
N LEU A 59 -10.14 -8.60 -1.64
CA LEU A 59 -9.60 -8.57 -3.00
C LEU A 59 -10.34 -9.53 -3.93
N GLU A 60 -10.60 -10.77 -3.49
CA GLU A 60 -11.34 -11.75 -4.27
C GLU A 60 -12.78 -11.31 -4.50
N ARG A 61 -13.45 -10.74 -3.50
CA ARG A 61 -14.80 -10.18 -3.63
C ARG A 61 -14.85 -9.08 -4.68
N PHE A 62 -13.90 -8.15 -4.63
CA PHE A 62 -13.77 -7.09 -5.63
C PHE A 62 -13.49 -7.64 -7.02
N ALA A 63 -12.51 -8.53 -7.16
CA ALA A 63 -12.13 -9.11 -8.44
C ALA A 63 -13.28 -9.89 -9.09
N THR A 64 -14.01 -10.64 -8.30
CA THR A 64 -15.19 -11.38 -8.75
C THR A 64 -16.26 -10.43 -9.25
N TRP A 65 -16.61 -9.39 -8.48
CA TRP A 65 -17.56 -8.38 -8.91
C TRP A 65 -17.12 -7.68 -10.19
N ALA A 66 -15.89 -7.19 -10.24
CA ALA A 66 -15.35 -6.49 -11.39
C ALA A 66 -15.39 -7.35 -12.66
N ASN A 67 -15.00 -8.62 -12.54
CA ASN A 67 -15.03 -9.56 -13.67
C ASN A 67 -16.43 -9.90 -14.16
N MET A 68 -17.44 -9.93 -13.27
CA MET A 68 -18.83 -10.18 -13.64
C MET A 68 -19.51 -8.98 -14.34
N HIS A 69 -19.06 -7.76 -14.05
CA HIS A 69 -19.75 -6.54 -14.48
C HIS A 69 -18.99 -5.74 -15.55
N LYS A 70 -17.70 -6.00 -15.77
CA LYS A 70 -16.93 -5.31 -16.80
C LYS A 70 -17.49 -5.58 -18.19
N GLY A 71 -17.65 -4.52 -18.97
CA GLY A 71 -18.00 -4.57 -20.39
C GLY A 71 -16.85 -5.08 -21.28
N LYS A 72 -17.15 -5.34 -22.54
CA LYS A 72 -16.12 -5.64 -23.56
C LYS A 72 -15.25 -4.43 -23.89
N SER A 73 -15.78 -3.26 -23.73
CA SER A 73 -15.10 -1.97 -23.93
C SER A 73 -15.27 -1.10 -22.68
N PRO A 74 -14.27 -0.26 -22.35
CA PRO A 74 -14.41 0.68 -21.25
C PRO A 74 -15.63 1.59 -21.43
N VAL A 75 -16.40 1.79 -20.38
CA VAL A 75 -17.58 2.66 -20.35
C VAL A 75 -17.24 3.89 -19.50
N ALA A 76 -17.39 5.07 -20.07
CA ALA A 76 -17.10 6.33 -19.37
C ALA A 76 -18.26 6.83 -18.49
N ASP A 77 -19.46 6.26 -18.64
CA ASP A 77 -20.62 6.65 -17.84
C ASP A 77 -20.42 6.23 -16.36
N PRO A 78 -20.32 7.18 -15.42
CA PRO A 78 -20.14 6.87 -13.99
C PRO A 78 -21.33 6.11 -13.37
N GLN A 79 -22.50 6.11 -14.02
CA GLN A 79 -23.66 5.37 -13.59
C GLN A 79 -23.68 3.93 -14.12
N SER A 80 -22.72 3.56 -14.94
CA SER A 80 -22.58 2.19 -15.39
C SER A 80 -22.35 1.25 -14.21
N ARG A 81 -22.99 0.10 -14.27
CA ARG A 81 -22.89 -0.94 -13.23
C ARG A 81 -21.45 -1.41 -12.99
N GLU A 82 -20.57 -1.29 -13.96
CA GLU A 82 -19.16 -1.64 -13.80
C GLU A 82 -18.36 -0.68 -12.91
N HIS A 83 -18.95 0.49 -12.54
CA HIS A 83 -18.35 1.48 -11.65
C HIS A 83 -18.99 1.54 -10.27
N ILE A 84 -20.10 0.80 -10.06
CA ILE A 84 -20.88 0.84 -8.83
C ILE A 84 -20.74 -0.48 -8.09
N GLU A 85 -19.72 -0.55 -7.24
CA GLU A 85 -19.47 -1.72 -6.39
C GLU A 85 -20.53 -1.81 -5.29
N PRO A 86 -21.33 -2.92 -5.22
CA PRO A 86 -22.38 -3.04 -4.22
C PRO A 86 -21.79 -3.35 -2.84
N TRP A 87 -22.56 -3.01 -1.80
CA TRP A 87 -22.28 -3.48 -0.45
C TRP A 87 -22.27 -5.03 -0.39
N PRO A 88 -21.36 -5.66 0.36
CA PRO A 88 -20.37 -5.10 1.29
C PRO A 88 -19.09 -4.56 0.63
N ASN A 89 -18.95 -4.62 -0.70
CA ASN A 89 -17.79 -4.28 -1.51
C ASN A 89 -16.47 -5.01 -1.10
N GLY A 90 -15.37 -4.71 -1.74
CA GLY A 90 -14.09 -5.36 -1.46
C GLY A 90 -13.26 -4.67 -0.38
N ARG A 91 -13.69 -3.54 0.17
CA ARG A 91 -12.94 -2.82 1.20
C ARG A 91 -12.76 -3.64 2.48
N PRO A 92 -13.83 -4.23 3.09
CA PRO A 92 -13.69 -4.97 4.33
C PRO A 92 -13.17 -6.39 4.11
N ASN A 93 -12.77 -7.04 5.22
CA ASN A 93 -12.33 -8.43 5.24
C ASN A 93 -13.50 -9.43 5.09
N HIS A 94 -13.24 -10.70 5.36
CA HIS A 94 -14.26 -11.76 5.34
C HIS A 94 -15.46 -11.46 6.25
N TYR A 95 -15.24 -10.84 7.39
CA TYR A 95 -16.25 -10.51 8.39
C TYR A 95 -16.82 -9.09 8.22
N TRP A 96 -16.57 -8.44 7.07
CA TRP A 96 -17.05 -7.10 6.73
C TRP A 96 -16.48 -6.00 7.65
N PHE A 97 -15.25 -6.23 8.16
CA PHE A 97 -14.57 -5.28 9.02
C PHE A 97 -13.43 -4.58 8.26
N ASP A 98 -13.27 -3.29 8.48
CA ASP A 98 -12.17 -2.51 7.91
C ASP A 98 -10.87 -2.78 8.67
N LEU A 99 -9.98 -3.58 8.08
CA LEU A 99 -8.69 -3.93 8.68
C LEU A 99 -7.78 -2.71 8.92
N ASN A 100 -8.03 -1.58 8.23
CA ASN A 100 -7.33 -0.33 8.50
C ASN A 100 -7.88 0.43 9.72
N ARG A 101 -8.82 -0.17 10.46
CA ARG A 101 -9.25 0.28 11.80
C ARG A 101 -8.83 -0.68 12.89
N ASP A 102 -8.05 -1.73 12.53
CA ASP A 102 -7.69 -2.83 13.45
C ASP A 102 -6.19 -2.88 13.77
N TRP A 103 -5.45 -1.79 13.54
CA TRP A 103 -4.03 -1.72 13.85
C TRP A 103 -3.72 -1.79 15.34
N LEU A 104 -4.60 -1.27 16.19
CA LEU A 104 -4.46 -1.26 17.63
C LEU A 104 -5.35 -2.28 18.34
N PRO A 105 -6.65 -2.42 17.99
CA PRO A 105 -7.53 -3.39 18.64
C PRO A 105 -7.11 -4.84 18.42
N LEU A 106 -6.64 -5.18 17.20
CA LEU A 106 -6.19 -6.52 16.83
C LEU A 106 -7.27 -7.60 17.00
N GLU A 107 -8.51 -7.27 16.67
CA GLU A 107 -9.64 -8.17 16.81
C GLU A 107 -9.64 -9.26 15.71
N HIS A 108 -9.04 -8.97 14.56
CA HIS A 108 -9.05 -9.85 13.40
C HIS A 108 -7.73 -10.65 13.25
N PRO A 109 -7.80 -11.90 12.75
CA PRO A 109 -6.62 -12.76 12.61
C PRO A 109 -5.56 -12.17 11.68
N GLU A 110 -5.98 -11.48 10.62
CA GLU A 110 -5.07 -10.81 9.67
C GLU A 110 -4.24 -9.74 10.38
N SER A 111 -4.87 -8.93 11.22
CA SER A 111 -4.21 -7.87 11.99
C SER A 111 -3.25 -8.46 13.03
N ARG A 112 -3.67 -9.49 13.75
CA ARG A 112 -2.82 -10.20 14.70
C ARG A 112 -1.59 -10.80 14.03
N ALA A 113 -1.78 -11.46 12.88
CA ALA A 113 -0.69 -12.06 12.12
C ALA A 113 0.30 -11.00 11.64
N ARG A 114 -0.20 -9.88 11.09
CA ARG A 114 0.61 -8.75 10.63
C ARG A 114 1.45 -8.17 11.77
N ILE A 115 0.84 -7.86 12.90
CA ILE A 115 1.53 -7.27 14.06
C ILE A 115 2.54 -8.25 14.67
N ALA A 116 2.24 -9.55 14.72
CA ALA A 116 3.20 -10.56 15.15
C ALA A 116 4.46 -10.56 14.26
N GLN A 117 4.29 -10.46 12.94
CA GLN A 117 5.42 -10.35 12.02
C GLN A 117 6.15 -9.01 12.17
N PHE A 118 5.42 -7.91 12.37
CA PHE A 118 6.03 -6.61 12.63
C PHE A 118 6.98 -6.65 13.84
N TYR A 119 6.54 -7.19 14.96
CA TYR A 119 7.38 -7.32 16.15
C TYR A 119 8.54 -8.33 15.99
N LYS A 120 8.33 -9.37 15.20
CA LYS A 120 9.39 -10.34 14.88
C LYS A 120 10.50 -9.70 14.06
N TRP A 121 10.14 -8.97 13.00
CA TRP A 121 11.08 -8.41 12.05
C TRP A 121 11.55 -7.00 12.42
N ARG A 122 10.70 -6.20 13.07
CA ARG A 122 10.96 -4.81 13.46
C ARG A 122 11.53 -3.97 12.31
N PRO A 123 10.80 -3.77 11.22
CA PRO A 123 11.27 -3.00 10.08
C PRO A 123 11.59 -1.56 10.47
N ALA A 124 12.61 -0.99 9.83
CA ALA A 124 12.98 0.41 9.99
C ALA A 124 12.02 1.33 9.22
N VAL A 125 11.49 0.83 8.09
CA VAL A 125 10.52 1.54 7.24
C VAL A 125 9.36 0.61 6.94
N VAL A 126 8.14 1.15 7.02
CA VAL A 126 6.91 0.47 6.62
C VAL A 126 6.20 1.32 5.58
N GLY A 127 5.99 0.77 4.40
CA GLY A 127 5.09 1.30 3.39
C GLY A 127 3.71 0.65 3.53
N ASP A 128 2.66 1.46 3.64
CA ASP A 128 1.27 1.01 3.63
C ASP A 128 0.59 1.62 2.40
N PHE A 129 0.42 0.77 1.36
CA PHE A 129 0.02 1.22 0.03
C PHE A 129 -1.49 1.14 -0.13
N HIS A 130 -2.07 2.28 -0.45
CA HIS A 130 -3.50 2.48 -0.67
C HIS A 130 -3.79 3.03 -2.07
N GLU A 131 -5.06 3.08 -2.43
CA GLU A 131 -5.54 3.84 -3.57
C GLU A 131 -6.36 5.04 -3.11
N MET A 132 -6.29 6.10 -3.92
CA MET A 132 -7.16 7.26 -3.78
C MET A 132 -8.41 7.09 -4.63
N GLY A 133 -9.45 7.89 -4.36
CA GLY A 133 -10.65 7.91 -5.19
C GLY A 133 -10.34 8.33 -6.64
N PRO A 134 -11.21 7.99 -7.62
CA PRO A 134 -10.94 8.19 -9.05
C PRO A 134 -10.75 9.66 -9.45
N ASN A 135 -11.24 10.60 -8.64
CA ASN A 135 -11.09 12.04 -8.86
C ASN A 135 -9.97 12.67 -8.04
N SER A 136 -9.10 11.86 -7.42
CA SER A 136 -7.97 12.31 -6.63
C SER A 136 -6.66 12.08 -7.35
N THR A 137 -5.63 12.86 -6.98
CA THR A 137 -4.26 12.61 -7.40
C THR A 137 -3.55 11.70 -6.40
N PHE A 138 -2.31 11.33 -6.65
CA PHE A 138 -1.50 10.56 -5.72
C PHE A 138 -1.23 11.36 -4.44
N PHE A 139 -1.19 10.65 -3.31
CA PHE A 139 -0.86 11.19 -1.99
C PHE A 139 0.22 10.32 -1.34
N PHE A 140 1.14 10.97 -0.62
CA PHE A 140 2.11 10.29 0.22
C PHE A 140 2.53 11.17 1.41
N GLN A 141 3.04 10.54 2.46
CA GLN A 141 3.54 11.23 3.64
C GLN A 141 4.65 12.25 3.28
N PRO A 142 4.84 13.34 4.08
CA PRO A 142 4.55 13.41 5.52
C PRO A 142 3.13 13.85 5.90
N GLY A 143 2.31 14.37 4.98
CA GLY A 143 0.99 14.89 5.29
C GLY A 143 1.02 16.21 6.06
N ILE A 144 -0.11 16.60 6.65
CA ILE A 144 -0.29 17.88 7.32
C ILE A 144 0.49 17.90 8.65
N PRO A 145 1.47 18.82 8.85
CA PRO A 145 2.32 18.83 10.05
C PRO A 145 1.54 18.95 11.37
N THR A 146 0.45 19.74 11.39
CA THR A 146 -0.38 19.94 12.58
C THR A 146 -1.20 18.70 12.98
N ARG A 147 -1.26 17.68 12.13
CA ARG A 147 -1.92 16.40 12.38
C ARG A 147 -0.94 15.28 12.74
N THR A 148 0.34 15.57 12.76
CA THR A 148 1.35 14.60 13.18
C THR A 148 1.17 14.29 14.68
N TYR A 149 1.22 12.99 15.01
CA TYR A 149 1.10 12.58 16.41
C TYR A 149 2.24 13.17 17.25
N PRO A 150 1.93 13.86 18.39
CA PRO A 150 2.92 14.66 19.11
C PRO A 150 4.12 13.88 19.65
N LEU A 151 3.97 12.59 19.87
CA LEU A 151 5.04 11.72 20.37
C LEU A 151 5.87 11.07 19.26
N THR A 152 5.60 11.39 17.99
CA THR A 152 6.42 10.90 16.87
C THR A 152 7.81 11.54 16.93
N PRO A 153 8.90 10.75 17.02
CA PRO A 153 10.24 11.29 17.10
C PRO A 153 10.60 12.15 15.90
N THR A 154 11.35 13.23 16.12
CA THR A 154 11.81 14.14 15.05
C THR A 154 12.60 13.40 13.95
N ALA A 155 13.42 12.44 14.33
CA ALA A 155 14.18 11.63 13.36
C ALA A 155 13.26 10.83 12.41
N ASN A 156 12.13 10.33 12.92
CA ASN A 156 11.13 9.64 12.11
C ASN A 156 10.47 10.61 11.12
N GLN A 157 10.09 11.80 11.59
CA GLN A 157 9.50 12.84 10.73
C GLN A 157 10.47 13.27 9.62
N GLN A 158 11.74 13.48 9.95
CA GLN A 158 12.79 13.84 8.99
C GLN A 158 13.01 12.74 7.95
N LEU A 159 13.06 11.47 8.36
CA LEU A 159 13.19 10.36 7.43
C LEU A 159 11.98 10.26 6.50
N THR A 160 10.77 10.41 7.02
CA THR A 160 9.54 10.40 6.23
C THR A 160 9.54 11.53 5.19
N ALA A 161 9.93 12.74 5.57
CA ALA A 161 10.06 13.86 4.64
C ALA A 161 11.09 13.58 3.56
N LYS A 162 12.24 13.01 3.92
CA LYS A 162 13.27 12.63 2.93
C LYS A 162 12.79 11.56 1.96
N ILE A 163 12.01 10.58 2.41
CA ILE A 163 11.39 9.59 1.52
C ILE A 163 10.39 10.27 0.56
N ALA A 164 9.63 11.25 1.06
CA ALA A 164 8.71 12.03 0.24
C ALA A 164 9.40 12.78 -0.90
N ASP A 165 10.61 13.31 -0.69
CA ASP A 165 11.40 13.97 -1.73
C ASP A 165 11.71 13.02 -2.91
N TYR A 166 11.99 11.75 -2.62
CA TYR A 166 12.20 10.74 -3.66
C TYR A 166 10.90 10.41 -4.40
N HIS A 167 9.77 10.33 -3.70
CA HIS A 167 8.48 10.14 -4.33
C HIS A 167 8.13 11.31 -5.24
N ALA A 168 8.26 12.54 -4.76
CA ALA A 168 8.02 13.75 -5.53
C ALA A 168 8.87 13.77 -6.82
N ALA A 169 10.17 13.55 -6.71
CA ALA A 169 11.06 13.49 -7.86
C ALA A 169 10.66 12.40 -8.88
N ALA A 170 10.19 11.23 -8.41
CA ALA A 170 9.73 10.16 -9.28
C ALA A 170 8.42 10.52 -10.02
N PHE A 171 7.49 11.20 -9.34
CA PHE A 171 6.24 11.67 -9.93
C PHE A 171 6.49 12.81 -10.92
N ASP A 172 7.35 13.78 -10.58
CA ASP A 172 7.75 14.89 -11.45
C ASP A 172 8.38 14.36 -12.76
N LYS A 173 9.30 13.40 -12.64
CA LYS A 173 9.92 12.76 -13.81
C LYS A 173 8.90 12.11 -14.75
N LYS A 174 7.76 11.68 -14.23
CA LYS A 174 6.69 11.02 -15.00
C LYS A 174 5.55 11.97 -15.35
N GLY A 175 5.61 13.26 -14.98
CA GLY A 175 4.54 14.23 -15.18
C GLY A 175 3.23 13.84 -14.50
N ARG A 176 3.30 13.23 -13.31
CA ARG A 176 2.12 12.80 -12.55
C ARG A 176 1.83 13.76 -11.42
N LEU A 177 0.56 14.12 -11.26
CA LEU A 177 0.12 14.97 -10.17
C LEU A 177 0.13 14.21 -8.83
N TYR A 178 0.51 14.90 -7.78
CA TYR A 178 0.52 14.40 -6.40
C TYR A 178 0.32 15.55 -5.41
N TYR A 179 0.09 15.20 -4.15
CA TYR A 179 0.11 16.13 -3.03
C TYR A 179 0.59 15.44 -1.76
N THR A 180 1.05 16.23 -0.79
CA THR A 180 1.62 15.76 0.49
C THR A 180 0.89 16.30 1.72
N GLU A 181 -0.16 17.10 1.54
CA GLU A 181 -0.95 17.74 2.60
C GLU A 181 -2.45 17.40 2.46
#